data_087469eddf7fc20ea8fb8186dd4a56df
#
_entry.id   087469eddf7fc20ea8fb8186dd4a56df
#
_cell.length_a   1.000
_cell.length_b   1.000
_cell.length_c   1.000
_cell.angle_alpha   90.00
_cell.angle_beta   90.00
_cell.angle_gamma   90.00
#
_symmetry.space_group_name_H-M   'P 1'
#
loop_
_entity.id
_entity.type
_entity.pdbx_description
1 polymer ?
#
loop_
_entity_poly.entity_id
_entity_poly.type
_entity_poly.pdbx_seq_one_letter_code
_entity_poly.pdbx_strand_id
1 'polypeptide(L)'
;SVVDGYATARAAHGQERVLVHCAMTTRRGKTLAFDKTTNRLKRLSTEDYLEGVKGIQVASYRLASHAAEGMATLDPLEDDERGVIILTASVAAQDAQIGQVIYGSAKAGVNGLVLPMARDLSDLGIRVNSIMPGIFATPLMLGAAPKVLESLAASVPFPKRLGKPEEFGSLALEIARNTYFNGHCVRLDGAIRMAPR
;
A
#
# COMPACT_ATOMS: atom_id res chain seq x y z
N SER A 1 6.88 -19.16 3.94
CA SER A 1 6.57 -18.51 2.65
C SER A 1 5.19 -17.87 2.68
N VAL A 2 4.79 -17.13 1.64
CA VAL A 2 3.41 -16.59 1.51
C VAL A 2 2.39 -17.72 1.49
N VAL A 3 2.70 -18.79 0.77
CA VAL A 3 1.84 -19.99 0.67
C VAL A 3 1.61 -20.61 2.04
N ASP A 4 2.68 -20.81 2.83
CA ASP A 4 2.55 -21.39 4.18
C ASP A 4 1.75 -20.48 5.11
N GLY A 5 1.92 -19.16 4.97
CA GLY A 5 1.14 -18.18 5.73
C GLY A 5 -0.35 -18.30 5.47
N TYR A 6 -0.75 -18.36 4.20
CA TYR A 6 -2.16 -18.59 3.83
C TYR A 6 -2.66 -19.95 4.30
N ALA A 7 -1.88 -21.02 4.11
CA ALA A 7 -2.27 -22.36 4.57
C ALA A 7 -2.51 -22.38 6.08
N THR A 8 -1.62 -21.77 6.87
CA THR A 8 -1.76 -21.70 8.33
C THR A 8 -2.99 -20.88 8.73
N ALA A 9 -3.20 -19.72 8.14
CA ALA A 9 -4.34 -18.87 8.45
C ALA A 9 -5.67 -19.55 8.09
N ARG A 10 -5.75 -20.14 6.90
CA ARG A 10 -6.94 -20.85 6.42
C ARG A 10 -7.27 -22.10 7.24
N ALA A 11 -6.26 -22.83 7.70
CA ALA A 11 -6.46 -23.96 8.60
C ALA A 11 -7.08 -23.55 9.94
N ALA A 12 -6.72 -22.35 10.46
CA ALA A 12 -7.18 -21.85 11.74
C ALA A 12 -8.51 -21.10 11.68
N HIS A 13 -8.79 -20.40 10.59
CA HIS A 13 -9.89 -19.41 10.50
C HIS A 13 -10.81 -19.58 9.28
N GLY A 14 -10.57 -20.57 8.43
CA GLY A 14 -11.28 -20.74 7.16
C GLY A 14 -10.76 -19.80 6.06
N GLN A 15 -11.37 -19.90 4.89
CA GLN A 15 -11.01 -19.12 3.71
C GLN A 15 -11.41 -17.66 3.88
N GLU A 16 -10.46 -16.76 3.69
CA GLU A 16 -10.69 -15.32 3.77
C GLU A 16 -11.56 -14.81 2.60
N ARG A 17 -12.40 -13.79 2.90
CA ARG A 17 -13.14 -12.98 1.93
C ARG A 17 -12.62 -11.55 1.83
N VAL A 18 -11.80 -11.14 2.78
CA VAL A 18 -11.24 -9.79 2.84
C VAL A 18 -9.74 -9.88 3.03
N LEU A 19 -8.99 -9.32 2.10
CA LEU A 19 -7.55 -9.09 2.25
C LEU A 19 -7.29 -7.59 2.42
N VAL A 20 -6.65 -7.20 3.53
CA VAL A 20 -6.06 -5.87 3.70
C VAL A 20 -4.55 -6.02 3.80
N HIS A 21 -3.84 -5.69 2.72
CA HIS A 21 -2.39 -5.86 2.64
C HIS A 21 -1.65 -4.60 3.09
N CYS A 22 -1.05 -4.62 4.28
CA CYS A 22 -0.31 -3.49 4.86
C CYS A 22 1.21 -3.73 5.00
N ALA A 23 1.69 -4.97 4.77
CA ALA A 23 3.10 -5.30 4.95
C ALA A 23 3.95 -4.85 3.77
N MET A 24 5.17 -4.39 4.05
CA MET A 24 6.16 -4.08 3.02
C MET A 24 7.58 -4.07 3.58
N THR A 25 8.54 -4.22 2.68
CA THR A 25 9.94 -3.81 2.90
C THR A 25 10.33 -2.80 1.84
N THR A 26 11.24 -1.88 2.14
CA THR A 26 11.65 -0.86 1.17
C THR A 26 13.14 -0.53 1.27
N ARG A 27 13.66 0.03 0.19
CA ARG A 27 14.97 0.68 0.11
C ARG A 27 14.76 2.17 -0.16
N ARG A 28 15.75 2.96 0.17
CA ARG A 28 15.76 4.40 -0.10
C ARG A 28 16.96 4.73 -1.01
N GLY A 29 16.81 5.75 -1.82
CA GLY A 29 17.90 6.22 -2.66
C GLY A 29 17.47 7.30 -3.63
N LYS A 30 18.42 8.15 -4.00
CA LYS A 30 18.28 9.10 -5.11
C LYS A 30 18.78 8.44 -6.37
N THR A 31 18.20 8.74 -7.53
CA THR A 31 18.70 8.29 -8.84
C THR A 31 20.19 8.55 -8.98
N LEU A 32 20.65 9.76 -8.57
CA LEU A 32 22.05 10.14 -8.42
C LEU A 32 22.23 10.83 -7.07
N ALA A 33 23.28 10.48 -6.37
CA ALA A 33 23.69 11.14 -5.14
C ALA A 33 25.18 11.41 -5.16
N PHE A 34 25.59 12.49 -4.50
CA PHE A 34 27.00 12.77 -4.29
C PHE A 34 27.49 11.97 -3.09
N ASP A 35 28.45 11.08 -3.31
CA ASP A 35 29.10 10.36 -2.24
C ASP A 35 30.17 11.25 -1.60
N LYS A 36 29.93 11.65 -0.36
CA LYS A 36 30.82 12.55 0.38
C LYS A 36 32.18 11.93 0.71
N THR A 37 32.26 10.60 0.76
CA THR A 37 33.50 9.88 1.11
C THR A 37 34.45 9.83 -0.07
N THR A 38 33.90 9.57 -1.26
CA THR A 38 34.70 9.42 -2.49
C THR A 38 34.74 10.68 -3.34
N ASN A 39 33.96 11.71 -2.98
CA ASN A 39 33.75 12.94 -3.74
C ASN A 39 33.31 12.70 -5.19
N ARG A 40 32.50 11.65 -5.43
CA ARG A 40 32.02 11.24 -6.75
C ARG A 40 30.51 11.11 -6.79
N LEU A 41 29.92 11.23 -7.97
CA LEU A 41 28.52 10.88 -8.20
C LEU A 41 28.36 9.36 -8.15
N LYS A 42 27.38 8.92 -7.35
CA LYS A 42 26.98 7.52 -7.24
C LYS A 42 25.55 7.36 -7.75
N ARG A 43 25.37 6.48 -8.70
CA ARG A 43 24.05 6.07 -9.19
C ARG A 43 23.43 5.05 -8.23
N LEU A 44 22.10 5.12 -8.04
CA LEU A 44 21.35 4.05 -7.43
C LEU A 44 21.53 2.75 -8.24
N SER A 45 21.84 1.65 -7.58
CA SER A 45 21.99 0.37 -8.27
C SER A 45 20.64 -0.17 -8.75
N THR A 46 20.64 -0.91 -9.84
CA THR A 46 19.44 -1.60 -10.34
C THR A 46 19.00 -2.67 -9.35
N GLU A 47 19.94 -3.29 -8.65
CA GLU A 47 19.74 -4.32 -7.64
C GLU A 47 18.93 -3.77 -6.45
N ASP A 48 19.34 -2.60 -5.91
CA ASP A 48 18.60 -1.91 -4.83
C ASP A 48 17.19 -1.50 -5.30
N TYR A 49 17.08 -1.03 -6.54
CA TYR A 49 15.78 -0.69 -7.12
C TYR A 49 14.87 -1.92 -7.21
N LEU A 50 15.38 -3.04 -7.75
CA LEU A 50 14.64 -4.30 -7.85
C LEU A 50 14.22 -4.84 -6.49
N GLU A 51 15.09 -4.80 -5.49
CA GLU A 51 14.76 -5.23 -4.12
C GLU A 51 13.61 -4.41 -3.53
N GLY A 52 13.62 -3.10 -3.73
CA GLY A 52 12.52 -2.24 -3.27
C GLY A 52 11.20 -2.51 -4.00
N VAL A 53 11.24 -2.73 -5.32
CA VAL A 53 10.05 -3.10 -6.12
C VAL A 53 9.53 -4.48 -5.70
N LYS A 54 10.41 -5.46 -5.47
CA LYS A 54 10.03 -6.78 -4.94
C LYS A 54 9.33 -6.68 -3.59
N GLY A 55 9.87 -5.86 -2.67
CA GLY A 55 9.35 -5.72 -1.32
C GLY A 55 8.03 -4.95 -1.22
N ILE A 56 7.61 -4.25 -2.26
CA ILE A 56 6.37 -3.46 -2.31
C ILE A 56 5.43 -4.01 -3.37
N GLN A 57 5.74 -3.79 -4.65
CA GLN A 57 4.80 -4.06 -5.73
C GLN A 57 4.62 -5.56 -5.98
N VAL A 58 5.72 -6.31 -6.12
CA VAL A 58 5.66 -7.76 -6.36
C VAL A 58 5.06 -8.48 -5.15
N ALA A 59 5.38 -8.05 -3.93
CA ALA A 59 4.79 -8.59 -2.71
C ALA A 59 3.27 -8.35 -2.67
N SER A 60 2.80 -7.15 -3.04
CA SER A 60 1.37 -6.83 -3.11
C SER A 60 0.64 -7.71 -4.12
N TYR A 61 1.20 -7.86 -5.34
CA TYR A 61 0.62 -8.74 -6.36
C TYR A 61 0.58 -10.20 -5.89
N ARG A 62 1.67 -10.70 -5.31
CA ARG A 62 1.76 -12.09 -4.83
C ARG A 62 0.70 -12.39 -3.77
N LEU A 63 0.54 -11.52 -2.78
CA LEU A 63 -0.47 -11.69 -1.74
C LEU A 63 -1.88 -11.60 -2.32
N ALA A 64 -2.13 -10.62 -3.17
CA ALA A 64 -3.42 -10.43 -3.81
C ALA A 64 -3.83 -11.62 -4.69
N SER A 65 -2.91 -12.16 -5.50
CA SER A 65 -3.19 -13.31 -6.37
C SER A 65 -3.50 -14.58 -5.59
N HIS A 66 -2.78 -14.86 -4.49
CA HIS A 66 -3.11 -16.01 -3.62
C HIS A 66 -4.43 -15.84 -2.88
N ALA A 67 -4.77 -14.62 -2.44
CA ALA A 67 -6.09 -14.36 -1.86
C ALA A 67 -7.19 -14.57 -2.91
N ALA A 68 -7.04 -14.03 -4.11
CA ALA A 68 -8.01 -14.19 -5.20
C ALA A 68 -8.24 -15.66 -5.56
N GLU A 69 -7.17 -16.47 -5.66
CA GLU A 69 -7.27 -17.91 -5.90
C GLU A 69 -8.14 -18.60 -4.86
N GLY A 70 -7.95 -18.28 -3.58
CA GLY A 70 -8.80 -18.85 -2.52
C GLY A 70 -10.20 -18.29 -2.51
N MET A 71 -10.38 -16.97 -2.67
CA MET A 71 -11.72 -16.34 -2.72
C MET A 71 -12.59 -16.93 -3.85
N ALA A 72 -11.98 -17.23 -5.00
CA ALA A 72 -12.68 -17.81 -6.15
C ALA A 72 -13.32 -19.18 -5.86
N THR A 73 -12.88 -19.90 -4.82
CA THR A 73 -13.45 -21.21 -4.42
C THR A 73 -14.65 -21.07 -3.49
N LEU A 74 -14.96 -19.87 -3.02
CA LEU A 74 -16.06 -19.64 -2.09
C LEU A 74 -17.41 -19.54 -2.81
N ASP A 75 -18.47 -19.92 -2.12
CA ASP A 75 -19.82 -19.63 -2.58
C ASP A 75 -20.05 -18.12 -2.66
N PRO A 76 -20.75 -17.61 -3.67
CA PRO A 76 -21.03 -16.20 -3.79
C PRO A 76 -21.95 -15.71 -2.66
N LEU A 77 -21.79 -14.45 -2.28
CA LEU A 77 -22.71 -13.69 -1.42
C LEU A 77 -23.72 -12.92 -2.29
N GLU A 78 -24.37 -11.92 -1.71
CA GLU A 78 -25.19 -10.95 -2.44
C GLU A 78 -24.36 -10.30 -3.56
N ASP A 79 -24.99 -9.96 -4.68
CA ASP A 79 -24.35 -9.42 -5.89
C ASP A 79 -23.26 -10.33 -6.51
N ASP A 80 -23.31 -11.63 -6.25
CA ASP A 80 -22.31 -12.62 -6.67
C ASP A 80 -20.90 -12.36 -6.12
N GLU A 81 -20.76 -11.56 -5.06
CA GLU A 81 -19.47 -11.22 -4.46
C GLU A 81 -18.84 -12.45 -3.76
N ARG A 82 -17.56 -12.71 -4.03
CA ARG A 82 -16.74 -13.71 -3.31
C ARG A 82 -15.70 -13.09 -2.39
N GLY A 83 -15.31 -11.85 -2.64
CA GLY A 83 -14.38 -11.18 -1.75
C GLY A 83 -13.85 -9.84 -2.26
N VAL A 84 -13.03 -9.20 -1.42
CA VAL A 84 -12.42 -7.91 -1.70
C VAL A 84 -10.95 -7.88 -1.29
N ILE A 85 -10.13 -7.30 -2.15
CA ILE A 85 -8.70 -7.07 -1.94
C ILE A 85 -8.47 -5.57 -1.79
N ILE A 86 -7.84 -5.16 -0.69
CA ILE A 86 -7.48 -3.78 -0.39
C ILE A 86 -5.97 -3.69 -0.25
N LEU A 87 -5.32 -3.03 -1.21
CA LEU A 87 -3.87 -2.83 -1.22
C LEU A 87 -3.51 -1.50 -0.55
N THR A 88 -2.39 -1.46 0.16
CA THR A 88 -1.88 -0.22 0.75
C THR A 88 -0.83 0.40 -0.16
N ALA A 89 -1.22 1.43 -0.91
CA ALA A 89 -0.31 2.27 -1.66
C ALA A 89 0.31 3.36 -0.76
N SER A 90 0.38 4.59 -1.19
CA SER A 90 0.82 5.78 -0.45
C SER A 90 0.51 7.03 -1.26
N VAL A 91 0.38 8.18 -0.61
CA VAL A 91 0.42 9.49 -1.29
C VAL A 91 1.70 9.67 -2.11
N ALA A 92 2.81 9.05 -1.70
CA ALA A 92 4.05 9.03 -2.45
C ALA A 92 3.95 8.38 -3.84
N ALA A 93 2.87 7.66 -4.14
CA ALA A 93 2.57 7.19 -5.50
C ALA A 93 2.35 8.35 -6.50
N GLN A 94 1.98 9.52 -5.99
CA GLN A 94 1.68 10.73 -6.78
C GLN A 94 2.64 11.88 -6.49
N ASP A 95 3.00 12.08 -5.23
CA ASP A 95 3.80 13.21 -4.74
C ASP A 95 5.04 12.74 -3.95
N ALA A 96 5.80 11.77 -4.49
CA ALA A 96 7.03 11.27 -3.88
C ALA A 96 8.08 12.37 -3.70
N GLN A 97 8.77 12.30 -2.56
CA GLN A 97 9.82 13.24 -2.18
C GLN A 97 11.20 12.84 -2.76
N ILE A 98 12.15 13.76 -2.70
CA ILE A 98 13.54 13.49 -3.06
C ILE A 98 14.08 12.30 -2.24
N GLY A 99 14.65 11.31 -2.94
CA GLY A 99 15.15 10.07 -2.34
C GLY A 99 14.13 8.94 -2.28
N GLN A 100 12.91 9.16 -2.78
CA GLN A 100 11.83 8.16 -2.80
C GLN A 100 11.59 7.56 -4.19
N VAL A 101 12.56 7.58 -5.12
CA VAL A 101 12.38 7.04 -6.47
C VAL A 101 11.93 5.57 -6.44
N ILE A 102 12.50 4.74 -5.58
CA ILE A 102 12.07 3.34 -5.40
C ILE A 102 10.67 3.29 -4.80
N TYR A 103 10.50 3.96 -3.66
CA TYR A 103 9.25 3.91 -2.89
C TYR A 103 8.07 4.45 -3.68
N GLY A 104 8.22 5.66 -4.25
CA GLY A 104 7.15 6.30 -5.01
C GLY A 104 6.75 5.50 -6.24
N SER A 105 7.74 5.04 -7.04
CA SER A 105 7.45 4.24 -8.23
C SER A 105 6.82 2.88 -7.90
N ALA A 106 7.29 2.20 -6.85
CA ALA A 106 6.70 0.93 -6.42
C ALA A 106 5.28 1.10 -5.88
N LYS A 107 5.01 2.18 -5.13
CA LYS A 107 3.65 2.50 -4.65
C LYS A 107 2.72 2.97 -5.78
N ALA A 108 3.24 3.66 -6.80
CA ALA A 108 2.50 3.92 -8.04
C ALA A 108 2.19 2.62 -8.79
N GLY A 109 3.13 1.67 -8.80
CA GLY A 109 2.92 0.34 -9.34
C GLY A 109 1.83 -0.44 -8.61
N VAL A 110 1.70 -0.29 -7.27
CA VAL A 110 0.58 -0.87 -6.50
C VAL A 110 -0.77 -0.29 -6.98
N ASN A 111 -0.87 1.02 -7.18
CA ASN A 111 -2.07 1.62 -7.78
C ASN A 111 -2.33 1.11 -9.19
N GLY A 112 -1.26 0.90 -9.98
CA GLY A 112 -1.34 0.36 -11.33
C GLY A 112 -1.88 -1.07 -11.42
N LEU A 113 -1.79 -1.85 -10.33
CA LEU A 113 -2.39 -3.19 -10.24
C LEU A 113 -3.91 -3.16 -10.07
N VAL A 114 -4.46 -2.10 -9.47
CA VAL A 114 -5.84 -2.08 -8.98
C VAL A 114 -6.87 -2.30 -10.09
N LEU A 115 -6.88 -1.44 -11.10
CA LEU A 115 -7.89 -1.51 -12.14
C LEU A 115 -7.76 -2.75 -13.04
N PRO A 116 -6.55 -3.16 -13.50
CA PRO A 116 -6.40 -4.41 -14.24
C PRO A 116 -6.88 -5.63 -13.45
N MET A 117 -6.45 -5.76 -12.18
CA MET A 117 -6.90 -6.88 -11.35
C MET A 117 -8.40 -6.86 -11.08
N ALA A 118 -8.99 -5.68 -10.83
CA ALA A 118 -10.44 -5.55 -10.64
C ALA A 118 -11.23 -6.03 -11.87
N ARG A 119 -10.69 -5.79 -13.06
CA ARG A 119 -11.28 -6.26 -14.33
C ARG A 119 -11.07 -7.75 -14.55
N ASP A 120 -9.86 -8.24 -14.35
CA ASP A 120 -9.51 -9.65 -14.51
C ASP A 120 -10.32 -10.57 -13.57
N LEU A 121 -10.68 -10.05 -12.38
CA LEU A 121 -11.37 -10.79 -11.32
C LEU A 121 -12.89 -10.53 -11.28
N SER A 122 -13.43 -9.71 -12.20
CA SER A 122 -14.84 -9.31 -12.20
C SER A 122 -15.78 -10.51 -12.33
N ASP A 123 -15.50 -11.44 -13.25
CA ASP A 123 -16.33 -12.63 -13.47
C ASP A 123 -16.24 -13.65 -12.31
N LEU A 124 -15.25 -13.46 -11.42
CA LEU A 124 -15.09 -14.25 -10.20
C LEU A 124 -15.73 -13.57 -8.97
N GLY A 125 -16.36 -12.40 -9.13
CA GLY A 125 -16.98 -11.66 -8.03
C GLY A 125 -15.97 -11.16 -7.00
N ILE A 126 -14.75 -10.79 -7.41
CA ILE A 126 -13.70 -10.32 -6.49
C ILE A 126 -13.33 -8.87 -6.85
N ARG A 127 -13.49 -7.98 -5.87
CA ARG A 127 -13.18 -6.55 -6.01
C ARG A 127 -11.73 -6.26 -5.61
N VAL A 128 -11.13 -5.25 -6.24
CA VAL A 128 -9.78 -4.80 -5.92
C VAL A 128 -9.73 -3.29 -5.79
N ASN A 129 -9.21 -2.79 -4.67
CA ASN A 129 -9.05 -1.37 -4.39
C ASN A 129 -7.69 -1.10 -3.74
N SER A 130 -7.29 0.17 -3.68
CA SER A 130 -6.16 0.58 -2.85
C SER A 130 -6.48 1.81 -2.02
N ILE A 131 -5.85 1.89 -0.85
CA ILE A 131 -5.80 3.10 -0.03
C ILE A 131 -4.41 3.71 -0.16
N MET A 132 -4.36 5.03 -0.39
CA MET A 132 -3.15 5.84 -0.39
C MET A 132 -3.12 6.67 0.90
N PRO A 133 -2.56 6.14 2.01
CA PRO A 133 -2.47 6.90 3.24
C PRO A 133 -1.47 8.05 3.09
N GLY A 134 -1.78 9.16 3.74
CA GLY A 134 -0.84 10.24 4.03
C GLY A 134 0.11 9.85 5.17
N ILE A 135 0.31 10.76 6.12
CA ILE A 135 1.21 10.53 7.26
C ILE A 135 0.36 10.07 8.46
N PHE A 136 0.54 8.82 8.86
CA PHE A 136 -0.21 8.19 9.95
C PHE A 136 0.67 7.94 11.17
N ALA A 137 0.08 8.03 12.36
CA ALA A 137 0.70 7.76 13.66
C ALA A 137 0.92 6.25 13.89
N THR A 138 1.69 5.62 13.02
CA THR A 138 2.07 4.21 13.17
C THR A 138 3.26 4.05 14.12
N PRO A 139 3.49 2.86 14.73
CA PRO A 139 4.66 2.63 15.56
C PRO A 139 5.99 3.02 14.89
N LEU A 140 6.14 2.76 13.58
CA LEU A 140 7.30 3.17 12.79
C LEU A 140 7.45 4.70 12.76
N MET A 141 6.37 5.44 12.57
CA MET A 141 6.38 6.90 12.52
C MET A 141 6.63 7.51 13.89
N LEU A 142 5.99 6.97 14.93
CA LEU A 142 6.10 7.46 16.31
C LEU A 142 7.50 7.26 16.92
N GLY A 143 8.35 6.45 16.30
CA GLY A 143 9.78 6.36 16.63
C GLY A 143 10.62 7.55 16.17
N ALA A 144 10.07 8.50 15.42
CA ALA A 144 10.77 9.72 15.01
C ALA A 144 10.88 10.75 16.16
N ALA A 145 11.85 11.67 16.07
CA ALA A 145 12.03 12.72 17.07
C ALA A 145 10.80 13.63 17.18
N PRO A 146 10.41 14.12 18.38
CA PRO A 146 9.20 14.92 18.59
C PRO A 146 9.06 16.11 17.63
N LYS A 147 10.12 16.88 17.41
CA LYS A 147 10.13 18.00 16.45
C LYS A 147 9.78 17.57 15.00
N VAL A 148 10.17 16.37 14.60
CA VAL A 148 9.85 15.83 13.28
C VAL A 148 8.35 15.51 13.22
N LEU A 149 7.81 14.89 14.27
CA LEU A 149 6.37 14.58 14.36
C LEU A 149 5.51 15.85 14.33
N GLU A 150 5.90 16.89 15.08
CA GLU A 150 5.24 18.19 15.08
C GLU A 150 5.27 18.85 13.69
N SER A 151 6.42 18.84 13.03
CA SER A 151 6.55 19.39 11.67
C SER A 151 5.69 18.65 10.66
N LEU A 152 5.65 17.31 10.75
CA LEU A 152 4.82 16.49 9.88
C LEU A 152 3.32 16.73 10.14
N ALA A 153 2.91 16.82 11.41
CA ALA A 153 1.53 17.13 11.77
C ALA A 153 1.11 18.52 11.27
N ALA A 154 1.98 19.52 11.39
CA ALA A 154 1.74 20.87 10.91
C ALA A 154 1.62 20.97 9.38
N SER A 155 2.24 20.04 8.63
CA SER A 155 2.17 19.99 7.16
C SER A 155 0.84 19.46 6.64
N VAL A 156 0.03 18.79 7.48
CA VAL A 156 -1.32 18.34 7.11
C VAL A 156 -2.27 19.54 7.13
N PRO A 157 -2.94 19.85 6.01
CA PRO A 157 -3.87 20.99 5.96
C PRO A 157 -5.01 20.91 6.97
N PHE A 158 -5.74 19.78 7.01
CA PHE A 158 -6.79 19.55 7.98
C PHE A 158 -7.19 18.07 8.07
N PRO A 159 -7.37 17.54 9.28
CA PRO A 159 -7.03 18.14 10.58
C PRO A 159 -5.50 18.23 10.76
N LYS A 160 -5.00 19.25 11.47
CA LYS A 160 -3.56 19.48 11.67
C LYS A 160 -2.96 18.47 12.67
N ARG A 161 -2.90 17.23 12.27
CA ARG A 161 -2.35 16.11 13.02
C ARG A 161 -2.02 14.95 12.07
N LEU A 162 -1.29 13.99 12.56
CA LEU A 162 -1.12 12.71 11.87
C LEU A 162 -2.47 11.97 11.80
N GLY A 163 -2.68 11.20 10.75
CA GLY A 163 -3.81 10.27 10.64
C GLY A 163 -3.72 9.20 11.73
N LYS A 164 -4.84 8.77 12.24
CA LYS A 164 -4.92 7.68 13.22
C LYS A 164 -5.08 6.34 12.50
N PRO A 165 -4.43 5.25 12.97
CA PRO A 165 -4.59 3.92 12.37
C PRO A 165 -6.05 3.49 12.23
N GLU A 166 -6.91 3.87 13.17
CA GLU A 166 -8.34 3.56 13.16
C GLU A 166 -9.08 4.24 11.98
N GLU A 167 -8.59 5.37 11.50
CA GLU A 167 -9.17 6.06 10.34
C GLU A 167 -8.87 5.27 9.04
N PHE A 168 -7.69 4.64 8.95
CA PHE A 168 -7.39 3.71 7.87
C PHE A 168 -8.29 2.47 7.95
N GLY A 169 -8.44 1.88 9.14
CA GLY A 169 -9.31 0.73 9.38
C GLY A 169 -10.77 1.02 9.03
N SER A 170 -11.26 2.21 9.37
CA SER A 170 -12.62 2.66 9.04
C SER A 170 -12.86 2.73 7.53
N LEU A 171 -11.91 3.28 6.76
CA LEU A 171 -12.02 3.31 5.30
C LEU A 171 -11.92 1.89 4.69
N ALA A 172 -11.03 1.05 5.21
CA ALA A 172 -10.93 -0.35 4.76
C ALA A 172 -12.24 -1.11 5.00
N LEU A 173 -12.89 -0.88 6.15
CA LEU A 173 -14.18 -1.47 6.48
C LEU A 173 -15.29 -0.94 5.56
N GLU A 174 -15.30 0.35 5.23
CA GLU A 174 -16.25 0.91 4.27
C GLU A 174 -16.07 0.29 2.88
N ILE A 175 -14.82 0.18 2.38
CA ILE A 175 -14.54 -0.48 1.10
C ILE A 175 -14.99 -1.95 1.13
N ALA A 176 -14.84 -2.65 2.27
CA ALA A 176 -15.28 -4.03 2.40
C ALA A 176 -16.81 -4.16 2.35
N ARG A 177 -17.55 -3.23 2.95
CA ARG A 177 -19.02 -3.26 3.03
C ARG A 177 -19.72 -2.74 1.79
N ASN A 178 -19.13 -1.78 1.10
CA ASN A 178 -19.73 -1.11 -0.04
C ASN A 178 -19.31 -1.81 -1.33
N THR A 179 -20.17 -2.70 -1.83
CA THR A 179 -19.91 -3.56 -3.00
C THR A 179 -19.68 -2.77 -4.29
N TYR A 180 -20.13 -1.52 -4.37
CA TYR A 180 -19.89 -0.65 -5.53
C TYR A 180 -18.48 -0.04 -5.56
N PHE A 181 -17.70 -0.23 -4.47
CA PHE A 181 -16.29 0.18 -4.41
C PHE A 181 -15.42 -0.87 -5.10
N ASN A 182 -15.08 -0.63 -6.39
CA ASN A 182 -14.22 -1.53 -7.16
C ASN A 182 -13.34 -0.76 -8.15
N GLY A 183 -12.07 -1.13 -8.26
CA GLY A 183 -11.10 -0.52 -9.18
C GLY A 183 -10.60 0.87 -8.75
N HIS A 184 -10.77 1.26 -7.49
CA HIS A 184 -10.46 2.60 -6.99
C HIS A 184 -9.16 2.70 -6.19
N CYS A 185 -8.46 3.83 -6.36
CA CYS A 185 -7.30 4.22 -5.55
C CYS A 185 -7.67 5.46 -4.72
N VAL A 186 -7.91 5.29 -3.43
CA VAL A 186 -8.45 6.34 -2.55
C VAL A 186 -7.35 7.00 -1.73
N ARG A 187 -7.21 8.33 -1.80
CA ARG A 187 -6.34 9.08 -0.89
C ARG A 187 -7.04 9.28 0.46
N LEU A 188 -6.30 8.97 1.55
CA LEU A 188 -6.70 9.23 2.92
C LEU A 188 -5.57 10.00 3.61
N ASP A 189 -5.56 11.34 3.52
CA ASP A 189 -4.34 12.09 3.73
C ASP A 189 -4.51 13.51 4.35
N GLY A 190 -5.72 13.90 4.76
CA GLY A 190 -5.96 15.23 5.29
C GLY A 190 -5.64 16.37 4.30
N ALA A 191 -5.75 16.09 3.01
CA ALA A 191 -5.45 16.98 1.89
C ALA A 191 -3.95 17.34 1.73
N ILE A 192 -3.04 16.57 2.35
CA ILE A 192 -1.60 16.83 2.19
C ILE A 192 -1.16 16.61 0.75
N ARG A 193 -0.26 17.46 0.28
CA ARG A 193 0.60 17.22 -0.89
C ARG A 193 2.02 17.34 -0.42
N MET A 194 2.80 16.26 -0.58
CA MET A 194 4.15 16.20 -0.05
C MET A 194 5.03 17.21 -0.77
N ALA A 195 5.66 18.10 0.02
CA ALA A 195 6.70 18.96 -0.52
C ALA A 195 7.89 18.13 -1.02
N PRO A 196 8.69 18.61 -1.99
CA PRO A 196 9.85 17.86 -2.51
C PRO A 196 10.86 17.44 -1.43
N ARG A 197 10.87 18.18 -0.30
CA ARG A 197 11.70 17.92 0.91
C ARG A 197 10.92 18.20 2.17
#